data_e067153281c1ec43b57354995667c9ce
#
_entry.id   e067153281c1ec43b57354995667c9ce
#
_cell.length_a   1.000
_cell.length_b   1.000
_cell.length_c   1.000
_cell.angle_alpha   90.00
_cell.angle_beta   90.00
_cell.angle_gamma   90.00
#
_symmetry.space_group_name_H-M   'P 1'
#
loop_
_entity.id
_entity.type
_entity.pdbx_description
1 polymer ?
#
loop_
_entity_poly.entity_id
_entity_poly.type
_entity_poly.pdbx_seq_one_letter_code
_entity_poly.pdbx_strand_id
1 'polypeptide(L)'
;MLFRSSGKFHFNKKNGLIFKKDLSENTDLIIDFSNSKQLNSKIKFFKEYKKPVIFCSTGIDKNGEKQLHALSKLMPIFIAPNTSKNIFILAALLRDINASSAGYISISETHHKSKIDRPSGTAIFLANQVGIPKNKIKVTRSTSNKSIHKIKFIFNDETIEIKHSINDRKVFAEGALKIAKWFYQKPKKLYHMQTFVEELNGKK
;
A
#
# COMPACT_ATOMS: atom_id res chain seq x y z
N MET A 1 -15.12 -1.59 2.29
CA MET A 1 -15.16 -2.93 2.88
C MET A 1 -15.11 -2.78 4.40
N LEU A 2 -16.02 -3.43 5.09
CA LEU A 2 -16.13 -3.39 6.54
C LEU A 2 -15.70 -4.75 7.09
N PHE A 3 -14.85 -4.76 8.09
CA PHE A 3 -14.40 -5.99 8.77
C PHE A 3 -15.16 -6.19 10.08
N ARG A 4 -15.56 -7.43 10.36
CA ARG A 4 -16.07 -7.87 11.67
C ARG A 4 -15.11 -8.89 12.27
N SER A 5 -14.93 -8.88 13.59
CA SER A 5 -14.10 -9.84 14.32
C SER A 5 -14.56 -11.30 14.10
N SER A 6 -15.85 -11.49 13.79
CA SER A 6 -16.42 -12.78 13.37
C SER A 6 -15.91 -13.31 12.03
N GLY A 7 -15.02 -12.58 11.34
CA GLY A 7 -14.48 -12.98 10.03
C GLY A 7 -15.43 -12.79 8.85
N LYS A 8 -16.63 -12.22 9.06
CA LYS A 8 -17.59 -11.94 7.99
C LYS A 8 -17.32 -10.57 7.38
N PHE A 9 -17.27 -10.51 6.04
CA PHE A 9 -17.05 -9.29 5.26
C PHE A 9 -18.33 -8.90 4.54
N HIS A 10 -18.68 -7.62 4.60
CA HIS A 10 -19.74 -7.05 3.77
C HIS A 10 -19.11 -6.23 2.65
N PHE A 11 -19.30 -6.67 1.39
CA PHE A 11 -18.97 -5.91 0.21
C PHE A 11 -20.19 -5.11 -0.23
N ASN A 12 -20.04 -3.81 -0.37
CA ASN A 12 -21.04 -3.03 -1.04
C ASN A 12 -20.53 -2.63 -2.44
N LYS A 13 -21.19 -3.13 -3.48
CA LYS A 13 -20.74 -3.14 -4.87
C LYS A 13 -21.09 -1.90 -5.70
N LYS A 14 -21.79 -0.90 -5.15
CA LYS A 14 -22.24 0.27 -5.92
C LYS A 14 -21.34 1.49 -5.70
N ASN A 15 -20.70 1.92 -6.79
CA ASN A 15 -20.11 3.26 -6.99
C ASN A 15 -19.10 3.80 -5.96
N GLY A 16 -18.12 3.03 -5.57
CA GLY A 16 -16.82 3.52 -5.09
C GLY A 16 -16.76 4.24 -3.73
N LEU A 17 -17.82 4.78 -3.20
CA LEU A 17 -17.92 5.36 -1.88
C LEU A 17 -19.34 5.17 -1.36
N ILE A 18 -19.51 4.20 -0.49
CA ILE A 18 -20.75 4.07 0.21
C ILE A 18 -20.53 4.64 1.60
N PHE A 19 -20.73 5.94 1.72
CA PHE A 19 -21.11 6.56 2.96
C PHE A 19 -22.57 6.20 3.23
N LYS A 20 -22.87 4.96 3.51
CA LYS A 20 -24.16 4.64 4.07
C LYS A 20 -24.18 5.07 5.53
N LYS A 21 -25.30 5.67 5.93
CA LYS A 21 -25.67 5.92 7.33
C LYS A 21 -25.63 4.65 8.21
N ASP A 22 -25.37 3.49 7.63
CA ASP A 22 -25.47 2.17 8.24
C ASP A 22 -24.11 1.45 8.30
N LEU A 23 -23.11 2.05 8.94
CA LEU A 23 -22.13 1.22 9.60
C LEU A 23 -22.90 0.48 10.70
N SER A 24 -23.07 -0.82 10.55
CA SER A 24 -23.69 -1.61 11.63
C SER A 24 -22.88 -1.39 12.91
N GLU A 25 -23.55 -1.32 14.05
CA GLU A 25 -22.94 -1.20 15.38
C GLU A 25 -21.82 -2.21 15.62
N ASN A 26 -21.89 -3.36 14.93
CA ASN A 26 -20.91 -4.46 14.97
C ASN A 26 -19.72 -4.30 14.02
N THR A 27 -19.40 -3.10 13.53
CA THR A 27 -18.21 -2.86 12.71
C THR A 27 -16.99 -2.67 13.59
N ASP A 28 -15.96 -3.50 13.45
CA ASP A 28 -14.72 -3.40 14.23
C ASP A 28 -13.71 -2.47 13.57
N LEU A 29 -13.67 -2.45 12.23
CA LEU A 29 -12.71 -1.61 11.50
C LEU A 29 -13.18 -1.32 10.08
N ILE A 30 -12.64 -0.26 9.49
CA ILE A 30 -12.91 0.20 8.11
C ILE A 30 -11.69 -0.10 7.23
N ILE A 31 -11.90 -0.68 6.04
CA ILE A 31 -10.86 -0.82 5.01
C ILE A 31 -11.28 0.00 3.79
N ASP A 32 -10.50 1.03 3.46
CA ASP A 32 -10.76 1.92 2.33
C ASP A 32 -9.89 1.58 1.13
N PHE A 33 -10.45 0.89 0.14
CA PHE A 33 -9.86 0.64 -1.18
C PHE A 33 -10.39 1.56 -2.29
N SER A 34 -10.92 2.71 -1.95
CA SER A 34 -11.47 3.63 -2.94
C SER A 34 -10.37 4.47 -3.64
N ASN A 35 -10.47 5.76 -3.64
CA ASN A 35 -9.48 6.68 -4.21
C ASN A 35 -9.22 7.88 -3.26
N SER A 36 -8.16 8.65 -3.52
CA SER A 36 -7.80 9.82 -2.69
C SER A 36 -8.63 11.08 -2.94
N LYS A 37 -9.47 11.12 -3.99
CA LYS A 37 -10.13 12.35 -4.45
C LYS A 37 -11.11 12.99 -3.46
N GLN A 38 -11.65 12.24 -2.51
CA GLN A 38 -12.64 12.73 -1.55
C GLN A 38 -12.14 12.58 -0.11
N LEU A 39 -10.85 12.85 0.11
CA LEU A 39 -10.23 12.61 1.41
C LEU A 39 -10.93 13.37 2.54
N ASN A 40 -11.32 14.63 2.35
CA ASN A 40 -12.02 15.42 3.37
C ASN A 40 -13.35 14.78 3.80
N SER A 41 -14.14 14.30 2.84
CA SER A 41 -15.40 13.61 3.14
C SER A 41 -15.17 12.29 3.89
N LYS A 42 -14.12 11.57 3.52
CA LYS A 42 -13.71 10.33 4.23
C LYS A 42 -13.27 10.63 5.66
N ILE A 43 -12.48 11.68 5.87
CA ILE A 43 -12.03 12.07 7.21
C ILE A 43 -13.21 12.46 8.08
N LYS A 44 -14.22 13.16 7.53
CA LYS A 44 -15.46 13.46 8.25
C LYS A 44 -16.16 12.18 8.68
N PHE A 45 -16.32 11.23 7.76
CA PHE A 45 -16.91 9.92 8.02
C PHE A 45 -16.10 9.13 9.08
N PHE A 46 -14.77 9.06 8.97
CA PHE A 46 -13.94 8.36 9.94
C PHE A 46 -14.05 8.98 11.34
N LYS A 47 -14.13 10.31 11.44
CA LYS A 47 -14.34 11.01 12.72
C LYS A 47 -15.69 10.70 13.35
N GLU A 48 -16.73 10.57 12.54
CA GLU A 48 -18.08 10.23 12.99
C GLU A 48 -18.11 8.84 13.63
N TYR A 49 -17.55 7.84 12.95
CA TYR A 49 -17.63 6.44 13.41
C TYR A 49 -16.53 6.02 14.38
N LYS A 50 -15.41 6.73 14.43
CA LYS A 50 -14.27 6.49 15.36
C LYS A 50 -13.78 5.04 15.41
N LYS A 51 -13.84 4.32 14.30
CA LYS A 51 -13.33 2.95 14.17
C LYS A 51 -11.90 2.97 13.61
N PRO A 52 -11.08 1.94 13.91
CA PRO A 52 -9.78 1.78 13.24
C PRO A 52 -9.92 1.82 11.72
N VAL A 53 -9.00 2.46 11.01
CA VAL A 53 -9.05 2.61 9.55
C VAL A 53 -7.78 2.07 8.89
N ILE A 54 -7.94 1.17 7.93
CA ILE A 54 -6.89 0.79 6.98
C ILE A 54 -7.14 1.57 5.69
N PHE A 55 -6.31 2.57 5.45
CA PHE A 55 -6.39 3.44 4.29
C PHE A 55 -5.51 2.89 3.16
N CYS A 56 -6.13 2.21 2.18
CA CYS A 56 -5.45 1.59 1.04
C CYS A 56 -5.50 2.44 -0.23
N SER A 57 -6.11 3.63 -0.18
CA SER A 57 -6.16 4.53 -1.33
C SER A 57 -4.78 5.06 -1.68
N THR A 58 -4.46 5.09 -2.98
CA THR A 58 -3.20 5.60 -3.51
C THR A 58 -3.33 7.07 -3.91
N GLY A 59 -2.19 7.79 -4.02
CA GLY A 59 -2.15 9.15 -4.56
C GLY A 59 -2.60 10.22 -3.58
N ILE A 60 -2.45 10.00 -2.28
CA ILE A 60 -2.54 11.09 -1.28
C ILE A 60 -1.30 11.96 -1.38
N ASP A 61 -1.50 13.27 -1.25
CA ASP A 61 -0.43 14.25 -1.18
C ASP A 61 0.08 14.45 0.27
N LYS A 62 1.09 15.26 0.44
CA LYS A 62 1.65 15.60 1.77
C LYS A 62 0.61 16.20 2.73
N ASN A 63 -0.37 16.93 2.21
CA ASN A 63 -1.44 17.50 3.03
C ASN A 63 -2.40 16.40 3.51
N GLY A 64 -2.77 15.47 2.63
CA GLY A 64 -3.56 14.30 3.00
C GLY A 64 -2.87 13.40 4.03
N GLU A 65 -1.56 13.21 3.91
CA GLU A 65 -0.78 12.49 4.93
C GLU A 65 -0.82 13.20 6.29
N LYS A 66 -0.67 14.53 6.33
CA LYS A 66 -0.81 15.33 7.56
C LYS A 66 -2.21 15.19 8.17
N GLN A 67 -3.26 15.18 7.35
CA GLN A 67 -4.63 15.00 7.82
C GLN A 67 -4.84 13.60 8.43
N LEU A 68 -4.33 12.53 7.80
CA LEU A 68 -4.40 11.18 8.35
C LEU A 68 -3.56 11.03 9.63
N HIS A 69 -2.41 11.70 9.68
CA HIS A 69 -1.61 11.77 10.92
C HIS A 69 -2.37 12.49 12.05
N ALA A 70 -3.02 13.62 11.77
CA ALA A 70 -3.85 14.29 12.77
C ALA A 70 -5.03 13.40 13.23
N LEU A 71 -5.64 12.66 12.31
CA LEU A 71 -6.72 11.72 12.61
C LEU A 71 -6.25 10.55 13.49
N SER A 72 -4.99 10.12 13.36
CA SER A 72 -4.42 9.02 14.14
C SER A 72 -4.30 9.29 15.65
N LYS A 73 -4.41 10.55 16.06
CA LYS A 73 -4.53 10.94 17.48
C LYS A 73 -5.91 10.60 18.06
N LEU A 74 -6.93 10.44 17.21
CA LEU A 74 -8.30 10.16 17.62
C LEU A 74 -8.64 8.67 17.53
N MET A 75 -8.06 7.96 16.57
CA MET A 75 -8.28 6.54 16.30
C MET A 75 -7.07 5.90 15.61
N PRO A 76 -6.92 4.56 15.66
CA PRO A 76 -5.85 3.89 14.93
C PRO A 76 -6.01 4.08 13.41
N ILE A 77 -4.95 4.55 12.74
CA ILE A 77 -4.89 4.72 11.28
C ILE A 77 -3.74 3.91 10.73
N PHE A 78 -4.01 3.11 9.72
CA PHE A 78 -2.98 2.35 8.98
C PHE A 78 -2.94 2.81 7.53
N ILE A 79 -1.84 3.37 7.08
CA ILE A 79 -1.66 3.75 5.67
C ILE A 79 -1.00 2.59 4.92
N ALA A 80 -1.74 2.01 3.97
CA ALA A 80 -1.33 0.84 3.18
C ALA A 80 -1.64 1.01 1.68
N PRO A 81 -0.96 1.90 0.96
CA PRO A 81 -1.18 2.09 -0.48
C PRO A 81 -0.85 0.82 -1.30
N ASN A 82 -0.12 -0.10 -0.73
CA ASN A 82 0.09 -1.45 -1.22
C ASN A 82 0.01 -2.43 -0.04
N THR A 83 -0.89 -3.39 -0.11
CA THR A 83 -1.12 -4.38 0.96
C THR A 83 -0.37 -5.70 0.72
N SER A 84 0.44 -5.80 -0.33
CA SER A 84 1.30 -6.97 -0.57
C SER A 84 2.50 -6.97 0.39
N LYS A 85 2.54 -7.93 1.31
CA LYS A 85 3.70 -8.15 2.20
C LYS A 85 5.02 -8.26 1.42
N ASN A 86 5.01 -8.94 0.27
CA ASN A 86 6.21 -9.24 -0.48
C ASN A 86 6.91 -8.00 -1.06
N ILE A 87 6.17 -6.91 -1.32
CA ILE A 87 6.76 -5.63 -1.73
C ILE A 87 7.65 -5.05 -0.63
N PHE A 88 7.28 -5.24 0.63
CA PHE A 88 8.07 -4.73 1.77
C PHE A 88 9.26 -5.62 2.08
N ILE A 89 9.14 -6.94 1.86
CA ILE A 89 10.28 -7.85 1.87
C ILE A 89 11.28 -7.46 0.78
N LEU A 90 10.80 -7.22 -0.44
CA LEU A 90 11.64 -6.76 -1.53
C LEU A 90 12.32 -5.42 -1.19
N ALA A 91 11.58 -4.47 -0.64
CA ALA A 91 12.14 -3.18 -0.23
C ALA A 91 13.24 -3.32 0.84
N ALA A 92 13.10 -4.26 1.78
CA ALA A 92 14.14 -4.56 2.76
C ALA A 92 15.40 -5.14 2.08
N LEU A 93 15.23 -6.13 1.21
CA LEU A 93 16.34 -6.69 0.43
C LEU A 93 17.08 -5.64 -0.42
N LEU A 94 16.34 -4.72 -1.04
CA LEU A 94 16.94 -3.64 -1.84
C LEU A 94 17.77 -2.68 -0.97
N ARG A 95 17.37 -2.41 0.27
CA ARG A 95 18.16 -1.59 1.20
C ARG A 95 19.45 -2.29 1.64
N ASP A 96 19.42 -3.60 1.78
CA ASP A 96 20.58 -4.39 2.18
C ASP A 96 21.61 -4.54 1.05
N ILE A 97 21.19 -4.40 -0.22
CA ILE A 97 22.12 -4.38 -1.34
C ILE A 97 22.89 -3.06 -1.32
N ASN A 98 24.21 -3.15 -1.28
CA ASN A 98 25.08 -1.98 -1.37
C ASN A 98 24.98 -1.35 -2.76
N ALA A 99 23.99 -0.48 -2.95
CA ALA A 99 23.75 0.19 -4.23
C ALA A 99 24.94 1.05 -4.72
N SER A 100 25.82 1.48 -3.81
CA SER A 100 27.01 2.27 -4.14
C SER A 100 28.08 1.45 -4.90
N SER A 101 28.05 0.14 -4.81
CA SER A 101 28.97 -0.75 -5.54
C SER A 101 28.51 -1.10 -6.96
N ALA A 102 27.26 -0.86 -7.31
CA ALA A 102 26.76 -1.07 -8.67
C ALA A 102 27.19 0.08 -9.59
N GLY A 103 27.68 -0.24 -10.77
CA GLY A 103 28.00 0.75 -11.80
C GLY A 103 26.75 1.45 -12.34
N TYR A 104 25.63 0.73 -12.46
CA TYR A 104 24.36 1.26 -12.91
C TYR A 104 23.17 0.49 -12.30
N ILE A 105 22.14 1.23 -11.87
CA ILE A 105 20.89 0.63 -11.40
C ILE A 105 19.76 1.06 -12.34
N SER A 106 18.97 0.09 -12.82
CA SER A 106 17.77 0.39 -13.60
C SER A 106 16.53 -0.17 -12.96
N ILE A 107 15.43 0.60 -13.06
CA ILE A 107 14.12 0.20 -12.59
C ILE A 107 13.11 0.31 -13.72
N SER A 108 12.31 -0.74 -13.87
CA SER A 108 11.20 -0.74 -14.81
C SER A 108 9.94 -1.33 -14.19
N GLU A 109 8.79 -0.87 -14.69
CA GLU A 109 7.49 -1.40 -14.33
C GLU A 109 6.63 -1.68 -15.55
N THR A 110 5.75 -2.69 -15.44
CA THR A 110 4.70 -2.98 -16.41
C THR A 110 3.39 -3.15 -15.68
N HIS A 111 2.35 -2.43 -16.14
CA HIS A 111 0.99 -2.52 -15.63
C HIS A 111 -0.02 -2.53 -16.79
N HIS A 112 -1.27 -2.86 -16.48
CA HIS A 112 -2.39 -2.81 -17.44
C HIS A 112 -2.63 -1.38 -17.98
N LYS A 113 -3.21 -1.27 -19.17
CA LYS A 113 -3.42 0.02 -19.87
C LYS A 113 -4.25 1.03 -19.09
N SER A 114 -5.22 0.59 -18.28
CA SER A 114 -6.10 1.46 -17.50
C SER A 114 -5.47 2.03 -16.22
N LYS A 115 -4.20 1.70 -15.90
CA LYS A 115 -3.50 2.30 -14.76
C LYS A 115 -3.05 3.73 -15.08
N ILE A 116 -3.59 4.70 -14.35
CA ILE A 116 -3.42 6.14 -14.62
C ILE A 116 -2.05 6.64 -14.16
N ASP A 117 -1.65 6.30 -12.92
CA ASP A 117 -0.39 6.78 -12.31
C ASP A 117 0.84 6.25 -13.08
N ARG A 118 1.77 7.15 -13.42
CA ARG A 118 3.03 6.87 -14.16
C ARG A 118 4.18 7.69 -13.56
N PRO A 119 5.20 7.03 -12.98
CA PRO A 119 5.25 5.63 -12.54
C PRO A 119 4.23 5.32 -11.43
N SER A 120 4.02 4.02 -11.15
CA SER A 120 3.18 3.59 -10.03
C SER A 120 3.79 3.97 -8.68
N GLY A 121 2.95 4.15 -7.66
CA GLY A 121 3.43 4.39 -6.30
C GLY A 121 4.36 3.29 -5.79
N THR A 122 4.13 2.03 -6.17
CA THR A 122 5.02 0.90 -5.83
C THR A 122 6.39 1.02 -6.50
N ALA A 123 6.45 1.41 -7.79
CA ALA A 123 7.73 1.59 -8.48
C ALA A 123 8.54 2.75 -7.87
N ILE A 124 7.87 3.86 -7.51
CA ILE A 124 8.51 4.98 -6.81
C ILE A 124 9.02 4.53 -5.43
N PHE A 125 8.22 3.79 -4.68
CA PHE A 125 8.61 3.27 -3.38
C PHE A 125 9.87 2.38 -3.46
N LEU A 126 9.93 1.47 -4.44
CA LEU A 126 11.10 0.60 -4.66
C LEU A 126 12.31 1.40 -5.15
N ALA A 127 12.12 2.39 -6.04
CA ALA A 127 13.19 3.26 -6.53
C ALA A 127 13.87 4.04 -5.41
N ASN A 128 13.08 4.54 -4.46
CA ASN A 128 13.60 5.25 -3.29
C ASN A 128 14.49 4.38 -2.40
N GLN A 129 14.32 3.03 -2.40
CA GLN A 129 15.16 2.13 -1.61
C GLN A 129 16.60 2.06 -2.13
N VAL A 130 16.80 2.39 -3.41
CA VAL A 130 18.10 2.32 -4.11
C VAL A 130 18.54 3.69 -4.68
N GLY A 131 17.93 4.78 -4.20
CA GLY A 131 18.32 6.14 -4.57
C GLY A 131 18.02 6.56 -6.01
N ILE A 132 17.15 5.85 -6.73
CA ILE A 132 16.82 6.17 -8.12
C ILE A 132 15.66 7.19 -8.18
N PRO A 133 15.85 8.35 -8.86
CA PRO A 133 14.81 9.34 -8.96
C PRO A 133 13.66 8.89 -9.87
N LYS A 134 12.44 9.37 -9.57
CA LYS A 134 11.19 9.01 -10.25
C LYS A 134 11.25 9.07 -11.78
N ASN A 135 11.93 10.07 -12.33
CA ASN A 135 12.03 10.29 -13.79
C ASN A 135 12.94 9.28 -14.51
N LYS A 136 13.69 8.47 -13.78
CA LYS A 136 14.53 7.38 -14.32
C LYS A 136 13.81 6.02 -14.35
N ILE A 137 12.58 5.93 -13.86
CA ILE A 137 11.82 4.69 -13.87
C ILE A 137 11.23 4.46 -15.27
N LYS A 138 11.57 3.34 -15.92
CA LYS A 138 10.98 2.95 -17.20
C LYS A 138 9.56 2.39 -17.00
N VAL A 139 8.57 3.00 -17.67
CA VAL A 139 7.15 2.67 -17.49
C VAL A 139 6.59 2.05 -18.76
N THR A 140 6.03 0.85 -18.64
CA THR A 140 5.33 0.14 -19.71
C THR A 140 3.86 -0.07 -19.34
N ARG A 141 2.96 0.05 -20.31
CA ARG A 141 1.54 -0.30 -20.21
C ARG A 141 1.22 -1.40 -21.19
N SER A 142 0.56 -2.46 -20.71
CA SER A 142 0.31 -3.70 -21.44
C SER A 142 -1.18 -4.05 -21.43
N THR A 143 -1.61 -4.89 -22.35
CA THR A 143 -2.93 -5.52 -22.34
C THR A 143 -3.06 -6.60 -21.25
N SER A 144 -1.94 -7.11 -20.76
CA SER A 144 -1.92 -8.08 -19.67
C SER A 144 -2.34 -7.42 -18.34
N ASN A 145 -3.11 -8.15 -17.53
CA ASN A 145 -3.49 -7.73 -16.17
C ASN A 145 -2.37 -7.90 -15.14
N LYS A 146 -1.20 -8.36 -15.54
CA LYS A 146 -0.04 -8.56 -14.65
C LYS A 146 0.56 -7.22 -14.25
N SER A 147 1.00 -7.12 -13.00
CA SER A 147 1.84 -6.03 -12.51
C SER A 147 3.24 -6.56 -12.29
N ILE A 148 4.23 -5.94 -12.93
CA ILE A 148 5.63 -6.39 -12.87
C ILE A 148 6.50 -5.20 -12.49
N HIS A 149 7.40 -5.43 -11.54
CA HIS A 149 8.48 -4.51 -11.18
C HIS A 149 9.80 -5.25 -11.35
N LYS A 150 10.76 -4.66 -12.04
CA LYS A 150 12.11 -5.20 -12.24
C LYS A 150 13.14 -4.20 -11.78
N ILE A 151 14.09 -4.65 -11.02
CA ILE A 151 15.26 -3.89 -10.60
C ILE A 151 16.49 -4.65 -11.06
N LYS A 152 17.39 -3.96 -11.78
CA LYS A 152 18.67 -4.51 -12.20
C LYS A 152 19.80 -3.70 -11.60
N PHE A 153 20.74 -4.40 -11.01
CA PHE A 153 22.04 -3.89 -10.59
C PHE A 153 23.05 -4.41 -11.60
N ILE A 154 23.71 -3.50 -12.30
CA ILE A 154 24.66 -3.82 -13.36
C ILE A 154 26.06 -3.46 -12.85
N PHE A 155 26.90 -4.45 -12.75
CA PHE A 155 28.32 -4.35 -12.43
C PHE A 155 29.13 -4.50 -13.72
N ASN A 156 30.47 -4.46 -13.64
CA ASN A 156 31.29 -4.55 -14.84
C ASN A 156 30.99 -5.82 -15.66
N ASP A 157 31.05 -6.99 -15.03
CA ASP A 157 30.98 -8.29 -15.69
C ASP A 157 29.77 -9.11 -15.25
N GLU A 158 28.89 -8.59 -14.36
CA GLU A 158 27.73 -9.33 -13.86
C GLU A 158 26.50 -8.44 -13.69
N THR A 159 25.34 -9.05 -13.69
CA THR A 159 24.06 -8.38 -13.46
C THR A 159 23.22 -9.17 -12.46
N ILE A 160 22.70 -8.48 -11.46
CA ILE A 160 21.66 -9.02 -10.58
C ILE A 160 20.31 -8.46 -11.04
N GLU A 161 19.37 -9.33 -11.39
CA GLU A 161 17.99 -8.93 -11.70
C GLU A 161 17.04 -9.46 -10.63
N ILE A 162 16.27 -8.55 -10.03
CA ILE A 162 15.19 -8.87 -9.11
C ILE A 162 13.86 -8.53 -9.79
N LYS A 163 12.98 -9.51 -9.89
CA LYS A 163 11.66 -9.36 -10.49
C LYS A 163 10.56 -9.70 -9.50
N HIS A 164 9.65 -8.76 -9.31
CA HIS A 164 8.40 -8.96 -8.58
C HIS A 164 7.23 -8.96 -9.56
N SER A 165 6.41 -10.02 -9.54
CA SER A 165 5.24 -10.16 -10.41
C SER A 165 3.99 -10.44 -9.60
N ILE A 166 2.91 -9.73 -9.89
CA ILE A 166 1.57 -9.99 -9.37
C ILE A 166 0.70 -10.50 -10.52
N ASN A 167 0.28 -11.74 -10.41
CA ASN A 167 -0.56 -12.40 -11.43
C ASN A 167 -2.06 -12.25 -11.12
N ASP A 168 -2.42 -12.15 -9.83
CA ASP A 168 -3.80 -12.00 -9.37
C ASP A 168 -3.88 -10.88 -8.32
N ARG A 169 -4.85 -9.99 -8.48
CA ARG A 169 -5.12 -8.88 -7.55
C ARG A 169 -5.65 -9.34 -6.19
N LYS A 170 -6.06 -10.60 -6.07
CA LYS A 170 -6.50 -11.22 -4.82
C LYS A 170 -5.44 -11.07 -3.71
N VAL A 171 -4.16 -11.06 -4.07
CA VAL A 171 -3.05 -10.81 -3.12
C VAL A 171 -3.22 -9.54 -2.30
N PHE A 172 -3.81 -8.48 -2.87
CA PHE A 172 -4.05 -7.24 -2.14
C PHE A 172 -5.19 -7.37 -1.14
N ALA A 173 -6.27 -8.08 -1.51
CA ALA A 173 -7.37 -8.35 -0.61
C ALA A 173 -6.92 -9.23 0.56
N GLU A 174 -6.21 -10.32 0.28
CA GLU A 174 -5.63 -11.21 1.29
C GLU A 174 -4.66 -10.48 2.22
N GLY A 175 -3.82 -9.61 1.67
CA GLY A 175 -2.91 -8.76 2.45
C GLY A 175 -3.67 -7.83 3.39
N ALA A 176 -4.71 -7.15 2.90
CA ALA A 176 -5.54 -6.27 3.72
C ALA A 176 -6.24 -7.04 4.86
N LEU A 177 -6.67 -8.28 4.62
CA LEU A 177 -7.27 -9.12 5.66
C LEU A 177 -6.26 -9.51 6.75
N LYS A 178 -5.03 -9.83 6.36
CA LYS A 178 -3.95 -10.11 7.32
C LYS A 178 -3.63 -8.87 8.17
N ILE A 179 -3.55 -7.70 7.54
CA ILE A 179 -3.38 -6.43 8.23
C ILE A 179 -4.55 -6.20 9.19
N ALA A 180 -5.79 -6.41 8.74
CA ALA A 180 -6.99 -6.19 9.56
C ALA A 180 -6.98 -7.00 10.85
N LYS A 181 -6.63 -8.29 10.77
CA LYS A 181 -6.52 -9.19 11.93
C LYS A 181 -5.48 -8.72 12.95
N TRP A 182 -4.36 -8.19 12.48
CA TRP A 182 -3.29 -7.67 13.33
C TRP A 182 -3.64 -6.29 13.91
N PHE A 183 -4.41 -5.48 13.18
CA PHE A 183 -4.56 -4.05 13.42
C PHE A 183 -5.77 -3.65 14.28
N TYR A 184 -6.87 -4.42 14.26
CA TYR A 184 -8.18 -3.96 14.78
C TYR A 184 -8.18 -3.59 16.28
N GLN A 185 -7.23 -4.10 17.07
CA GLN A 185 -7.07 -3.79 18.50
C GLN A 185 -5.85 -2.91 18.82
N LYS A 186 -5.15 -2.40 17.81
CA LYS A 186 -3.97 -1.56 18.03
C LYS A 186 -4.37 -0.20 18.65
N PRO A 187 -3.51 0.39 19.51
CA PRO A 187 -3.75 1.69 20.10
C PRO A 187 -3.78 2.81 19.06
N LYS A 188 -4.30 3.97 19.45
CA LYS A 188 -4.37 5.19 18.62
C LYS A 188 -2.97 5.63 18.22
N LYS A 189 -2.62 5.44 16.96
CA LYS A 189 -1.32 5.80 16.36
C LYS A 189 -1.44 5.72 14.85
N LEU A 190 -0.50 6.32 14.14
CA LEU A 190 -0.31 6.11 12.72
C LEU A 190 0.59 4.89 12.51
N TYR A 191 0.14 3.96 11.68
CA TYR A 191 0.84 2.73 11.33
C TYR A 191 1.10 2.67 9.83
N HIS A 192 2.17 1.97 9.46
CA HIS A 192 2.58 1.74 8.08
C HIS A 192 2.94 0.27 7.87
N MET A 193 3.00 -0.15 6.62
CA MET A 193 3.33 -1.53 6.26
C MET A 193 4.70 -1.99 6.80
N GLN A 194 5.65 -1.08 6.95
CA GLN A 194 6.95 -1.41 7.52
C GLN A 194 6.79 -1.94 8.96
N THR A 195 6.06 -1.23 9.81
CA THR A 195 5.77 -1.66 11.21
C THR A 195 5.12 -3.04 11.24
N PHE A 196 4.13 -3.26 10.36
CA PHE A 196 3.44 -4.55 10.26
C PHE A 196 4.39 -5.70 9.88
N VAL A 197 5.27 -5.48 8.90
CA VAL A 197 6.22 -6.50 8.43
C VAL A 197 7.30 -6.78 9.49
N GLU A 198 7.80 -5.74 10.16
CA GLU A 198 8.79 -5.86 11.23
C GLU A 198 8.25 -6.69 12.40
N GLU A 199 7.04 -6.40 12.88
CA GLU A 199 6.41 -7.16 13.96
C GLU A 199 6.12 -8.62 13.56
N LEU A 200 5.68 -8.87 12.31
CA LEU A 200 5.46 -10.25 11.82
C LEU A 200 6.75 -11.07 11.73
N ASN A 201 7.88 -10.41 11.52
CA ASN A 201 9.19 -11.08 11.43
C ASN A 201 9.92 -11.14 12.78
N GLY A 202 9.25 -10.80 13.89
CA GLY A 202 9.82 -10.83 15.23
C GLY A 202 10.88 -9.75 15.48
N LYS A 203 11.02 -8.76 14.61
CA LYS A 203 11.87 -7.58 14.85
C LYS A 203 11.03 -6.58 15.67
N LYS A 204 11.34 -6.51 16.97
CA LYS A 204 10.82 -5.47 17.87
C LYS A 204 11.59 -4.17 17.68
#